data_2ac250eb29275fbab16b686501f401f9
#
_entry.id   2ac250eb29275fbab16b686501f401f9
#
_cell.length_a   1.000
_cell.length_b   1.000
_cell.length_c   1.000
_cell.angle_alpha   90.00
_cell.angle_beta   90.00
_cell.angle_gamma   90.00
#
_symmetry.space_group_name_H-M   'P 1'
#
loop_
_entity.id
_entity.type
_entity.pdbx_description
1 polymer ?
#
loop_
_entity_poly.entity_id
_entity_poly.type
_entity_poly.pdbx_seq_one_letter_code
_entity_poly.pdbx_strand_id
1 'polypeptide(L)'
;MTTVLSRTRGLVLGLVVLILVAVLAVGVAALARTVNTEHAIAANRDQLRSRAGRILADVFSVDARHWSADRARARGLVGPEFAESYGAQLHRAPAAGTVAIVWRPEAVGLVDVALHSGEVLIRVAVTTSGTARPEPTTIRQSVLTRFVKTGDRWLLDRAEVIG
;
A
#
# COMPACT_ATOMS: atom_id res chain seq x y z
N MET A 1 -42.11 26.58 -53.91
CA MET A 1 -41.37 25.30 -53.72
C MET A 1 -40.08 25.54 -52.96
N THR A 2 -40.08 25.90 -51.68
CA THR A 2 -38.87 26.34 -50.99
C THR A 2 -38.77 25.94 -49.50
N THR A 3 -39.59 25.02 -49.05
CA THR A 3 -39.65 24.75 -47.60
C THR A 3 -39.18 23.33 -47.14
N VAL A 4 -38.94 22.39 -48.04
CA VAL A 4 -38.61 21.01 -47.72
C VAL A 4 -37.08 20.82 -47.52
N LEU A 5 -36.25 21.61 -48.22
CA LEU A 5 -34.79 21.54 -48.13
C LEU A 5 -34.22 22.14 -46.84
N SER A 6 -34.98 22.95 -46.12
CA SER A 6 -34.51 23.57 -44.87
C SER A 6 -34.67 22.65 -43.66
N ARG A 7 -35.67 21.77 -43.64
CA ARG A 7 -35.94 20.84 -42.52
C ARG A 7 -34.91 19.73 -42.41
N THR A 8 -34.52 19.13 -43.53
CA THR A 8 -33.47 18.07 -43.54
C THR A 8 -32.10 18.62 -43.20
N ARG A 9 -31.75 19.82 -43.69
CA ARG A 9 -30.48 20.48 -43.28
C ARG A 9 -30.45 20.82 -41.80
N GLY A 10 -31.56 21.28 -41.23
CA GLY A 10 -31.67 21.55 -39.81
C GLY A 10 -31.52 20.27 -38.94
N LEU A 11 -32.14 19.15 -39.38
CA LEU A 11 -31.99 17.86 -38.70
C LEU A 11 -30.56 17.31 -38.76
N VAL A 12 -29.90 17.39 -39.90
CA VAL A 12 -28.51 16.99 -40.07
C VAL A 12 -27.58 17.85 -39.22
N LEU A 13 -27.78 19.15 -39.22
CA LEU A 13 -26.98 20.05 -38.38
C LEU A 13 -27.19 19.78 -36.88
N GLY A 14 -28.43 19.54 -36.46
CA GLY A 14 -28.76 19.16 -35.10
C GLY A 14 -28.10 17.83 -34.67
N LEU A 15 -28.08 16.83 -35.55
CA LEU A 15 -27.41 15.55 -35.29
C LEU A 15 -25.90 15.70 -35.18
N VAL A 16 -25.28 16.49 -36.05
CA VAL A 16 -23.83 16.77 -36.00
C VAL A 16 -23.45 17.48 -34.69
N VAL A 17 -24.23 18.47 -34.27
CA VAL A 17 -23.99 19.16 -32.99
C VAL A 17 -24.17 18.21 -31.83
N LEU A 18 -25.17 17.34 -31.84
CA LEU A 18 -25.38 16.33 -30.78
C LEU A 18 -24.21 15.36 -30.68
N ILE A 19 -23.68 14.87 -31.79
CA ILE A 19 -22.52 14.00 -31.85
C ILE A 19 -21.26 14.71 -31.30
N LEU A 20 -21.05 15.96 -31.70
CA LEU A 20 -19.92 16.76 -31.20
C LEU A 20 -19.98 16.98 -29.68
N VAL A 21 -21.17 17.29 -29.15
CA VAL A 21 -21.38 17.44 -27.71
C VAL A 21 -21.13 16.09 -26.97
N ALA A 22 -21.61 14.98 -27.52
CA ALA A 22 -21.38 13.65 -26.95
C ALA A 22 -19.89 13.30 -26.94
N VAL A 23 -19.16 13.55 -28.02
CA VAL A 23 -17.69 13.30 -28.08
C VAL A 23 -16.93 14.19 -27.08
N LEU A 24 -17.30 15.46 -26.97
CA LEU A 24 -16.73 16.37 -25.98
C LEU A 24 -17.01 15.92 -24.55
N ALA A 25 -18.23 15.49 -24.25
CA ALA A 25 -18.59 15.00 -22.92
C ALA A 25 -17.80 13.74 -22.53
N VAL A 26 -17.62 12.79 -23.47
CA VAL A 26 -16.78 11.60 -23.27
C VAL A 26 -15.32 11.98 -23.06
N GLY A 27 -14.79 12.93 -23.84
CA GLY A 27 -13.42 13.42 -23.69
C GLY A 27 -13.18 14.07 -22.32
N VAL A 28 -14.07 14.93 -21.87
CA VAL A 28 -13.99 15.57 -20.55
C VAL A 28 -14.09 14.53 -19.43
N ALA A 29 -14.98 13.54 -19.53
CA ALA A 29 -15.11 12.48 -18.55
C ALA A 29 -13.85 11.60 -18.47
N ALA A 30 -13.21 11.32 -19.61
CA ALA A 30 -11.96 10.56 -19.66
C ALA A 30 -10.82 11.34 -18.99
N LEU A 31 -10.66 12.63 -19.31
CA LEU A 31 -9.65 13.49 -18.67
C LEU A 31 -9.88 13.60 -17.15
N ALA A 32 -11.10 13.79 -16.70
CA ALA A 32 -11.42 13.86 -15.27
C ALA A 32 -11.04 12.58 -14.53
N ARG A 33 -11.24 11.40 -15.14
CA ARG A 33 -10.84 10.11 -14.56
C ARG A 33 -9.31 10.01 -14.42
N THR A 34 -8.56 10.43 -15.44
CA THR A 34 -7.09 10.38 -15.42
C THR A 34 -6.53 11.27 -14.30
N VAL A 35 -7.01 12.51 -14.20
CA VAL A 35 -6.59 13.46 -13.15
C VAL A 35 -6.91 12.91 -11.74
N ASN A 36 -8.10 12.36 -11.55
CA ASN A 36 -8.49 11.78 -10.26
C ASN A 36 -7.62 10.57 -9.89
N THR A 37 -7.22 9.75 -10.86
CA THR A 37 -6.33 8.61 -10.66
C THR A 37 -4.93 9.07 -10.23
N GLU A 38 -4.37 10.08 -10.88
CA GLU A 38 -3.06 10.64 -10.52
C GLU A 38 -3.06 11.25 -9.12
N HIS A 39 -4.09 11.99 -8.76
CA HIS A 39 -4.25 12.51 -7.39
C HIS A 39 -4.35 11.40 -6.35
N ALA A 40 -5.08 10.32 -6.64
CA ALA A 40 -5.19 9.17 -5.75
C ALA A 40 -3.84 8.45 -5.58
N ILE A 41 -3.05 8.28 -6.65
CA ILE A 41 -1.70 7.71 -6.58
C ILE A 41 -0.76 8.63 -5.79
N ALA A 42 -0.82 9.94 -5.98
CA ALA A 42 -0.02 10.89 -5.21
C ALA A 42 -0.35 10.80 -3.71
N ALA A 43 -1.63 10.78 -3.35
CA ALA A 43 -2.07 10.58 -1.96
C ALA A 43 -1.60 9.23 -1.38
N ASN A 44 -1.63 8.16 -2.19
CA ASN A 44 -1.11 6.85 -1.80
C ASN A 44 0.40 6.88 -1.52
N ARG A 45 1.18 7.61 -2.33
CA ARG A 45 2.63 7.80 -2.11
C ARG A 45 2.90 8.43 -0.75
N ASP A 46 2.18 9.47 -0.40
CA ASP A 46 2.35 10.16 0.88
C ASP A 46 1.93 9.27 2.07
N GLN A 47 0.85 8.52 1.91
CA GLN A 47 0.41 7.55 2.92
C GLN A 47 1.44 6.45 3.13
N LEU A 48 1.97 5.84 2.08
CA LEU A 48 2.97 4.78 2.19
C LEU A 48 4.28 5.31 2.76
N ARG A 49 4.76 6.47 2.31
CA ARG A 49 5.96 7.10 2.85
C ARG A 49 5.88 7.30 4.38
N SER A 50 4.71 7.69 4.88
CA SER A 50 4.51 7.96 6.30
C SER A 50 4.18 6.73 7.14
N ARG A 51 3.60 5.67 6.56
CA ARG A 51 3.03 4.54 7.30
C ARG A 51 3.78 3.22 7.11
N ALA A 52 4.42 2.99 5.95
CA ALA A 52 5.02 1.70 5.61
C ALA A 52 6.02 1.21 6.66
N GLY A 53 6.93 2.09 7.09
CA GLY A 53 7.91 1.74 8.13
C GLY A 53 7.25 1.33 9.45
N ARG A 54 6.21 2.04 9.88
CA ARG A 54 5.48 1.71 11.11
C ARG A 54 4.76 0.38 10.99
N ILE A 55 4.07 0.13 9.88
CA ILE A 55 3.38 -1.15 9.64
C ILE A 55 4.39 -2.30 9.70
N LEU A 56 5.54 -2.17 9.03
CA LEU A 56 6.61 -3.17 9.08
C LEU A 56 7.09 -3.41 10.51
N ALA A 57 7.36 -2.34 11.26
CA ALA A 57 7.79 -2.42 12.65
C ALA A 57 6.75 -3.12 13.54
N ASP A 58 5.46 -2.75 13.40
CA ASP A 58 4.37 -3.33 14.19
C ASP A 58 4.11 -4.82 13.87
N VAL A 59 4.39 -5.25 12.63
CA VAL A 59 4.25 -6.67 12.22
C VAL A 59 5.38 -7.53 12.81
N PHE A 60 6.61 -7.03 12.81
CA PHE A 60 7.77 -7.85 13.17
C PHE A 60 8.28 -7.65 14.60
N SER A 61 7.99 -6.51 15.24
CA SER A 61 8.38 -6.31 16.63
C SER A 61 7.55 -7.17 17.59
N VAL A 62 8.20 -7.69 18.62
CA VAL A 62 7.55 -8.50 19.65
C VAL A 62 8.28 -8.39 20.98
N ASP A 63 7.53 -8.22 22.07
CA ASP A 63 8.01 -8.33 23.45
C ASP A 63 7.50 -9.65 24.02
N ALA A 64 8.39 -10.45 24.60
CA ALA A 64 8.05 -11.77 25.14
C ALA A 64 6.95 -11.72 26.23
N ARG A 65 6.84 -10.62 26.96
CA ARG A 65 5.80 -10.42 27.98
C ARG A 65 4.42 -10.14 27.41
N HIS A 66 4.36 -9.57 26.20
CA HIS A 66 3.12 -9.14 25.54
C HIS A 66 2.94 -9.77 24.15
N TRP A 67 3.70 -10.82 23.85
CA TRP A 67 3.79 -11.42 22.53
C TRP A 67 2.44 -11.75 21.90
N SER A 68 1.47 -12.22 22.69
CA SER A 68 0.14 -12.59 22.17
C SER A 68 -0.64 -11.36 21.67
N ALA A 69 -0.56 -10.24 22.38
CA ALA A 69 -1.15 -8.98 21.98
C ALA A 69 -0.43 -8.38 20.76
N ASP A 70 0.90 -8.43 20.74
CA ASP A 70 1.71 -7.97 19.60
C ASP A 70 1.38 -8.77 18.35
N ARG A 71 1.32 -10.11 18.46
CA ARG A 71 0.92 -10.97 17.32
C ARG A 71 -0.52 -10.78 16.89
N ALA A 72 -1.44 -10.52 17.82
CA ALA A 72 -2.82 -10.19 17.47
C ALA A 72 -2.91 -8.89 16.67
N ARG A 73 -2.15 -7.86 17.07
CA ARG A 73 -2.04 -6.59 16.33
C ARG A 73 -1.41 -6.81 14.95
N ALA A 74 -0.31 -7.55 14.87
CA ALA A 74 0.37 -7.88 13.61
C ALA A 74 -0.57 -8.55 12.59
N ARG A 75 -1.39 -9.51 13.01
CA ARG A 75 -2.38 -10.17 12.13
C ARG A 75 -3.40 -9.20 11.52
N GLY A 76 -3.69 -8.09 12.20
CA GLY A 76 -4.57 -7.05 11.66
C GLY A 76 -3.89 -6.11 10.65
N LEU A 77 -2.58 -6.22 10.44
CA LEU A 77 -1.78 -5.37 9.56
C LEU A 77 -1.22 -6.07 8.34
N VAL A 78 -1.50 -7.37 8.18
CA VAL A 78 -0.98 -8.17 7.07
C VAL A 78 -2.06 -8.46 6.03
N GLY A 79 -1.64 -8.54 4.78
CA GLY A 79 -2.45 -8.92 3.63
C GLY A 79 -2.54 -10.44 3.45
N PRO A 80 -3.35 -10.89 2.47
CA PRO A 80 -3.62 -12.31 2.26
C PRO A 80 -2.36 -13.13 1.94
N GLU A 81 -1.48 -12.64 1.07
CA GLU A 81 -0.27 -13.34 0.65
C GLU A 81 0.70 -13.53 1.84
N PHE A 82 0.85 -12.49 2.66
CA PHE A 82 1.67 -12.57 3.87
C PHE A 82 1.06 -13.53 4.89
N ALA A 83 -0.26 -13.49 5.08
CA ALA A 83 -0.96 -14.37 6.01
C ALA A 83 -0.85 -15.85 5.58
N GLU A 84 -0.87 -16.15 4.29
CA GLU A 84 -0.67 -17.49 3.76
C GLU A 84 0.77 -17.98 3.98
N SER A 85 1.77 -17.15 3.67
CA SER A 85 3.19 -17.52 3.72
C SER A 85 3.77 -17.52 5.14
N TYR A 86 3.37 -16.57 5.99
CA TYR A 86 3.96 -16.32 7.31
C TYR A 86 2.95 -16.36 8.46
N GLY A 87 1.68 -16.60 8.20
CA GLY A 87 0.63 -16.59 9.22
C GLY A 87 0.91 -17.53 10.39
N ALA A 88 1.42 -18.74 10.12
CA ALA A 88 1.80 -19.69 11.16
C ALA A 88 2.83 -19.12 12.15
N GLN A 89 3.74 -18.26 11.70
CA GLN A 89 4.76 -17.62 12.55
C GLN A 89 4.14 -16.52 13.43
N LEU A 90 3.09 -15.84 12.96
CA LEU A 90 2.35 -14.86 13.74
C LEU A 90 1.49 -15.47 14.86
N HIS A 91 1.40 -16.80 14.92
CA HIS A 91 0.73 -17.53 15.99
C HIS A 91 1.70 -18.14 17.02
N ARG A 92 3.01 -18.00 16.78
CA ARG A 92 4.03 -18.58 17.66
C ARG A 92 4.58 -17.56 18.63
N ALA A 93 4.86 -18.04 19.85
CA ALA A 93 5.65 -17.30 20.82
C ALA A 93 7.07 -17.07 20.28
N PRO A 94 7.76 -16.00 20.72
CA PRO A 94 9.19 -15.84 20.45
C PRO A 94 9.97 -17.06 20.97
N ALA A 95 11.15 -17.28 20.38
CA ALA A 95 12.04 -18.36 20.82
C ALA A 95 12.38 -18.22 22.30
N ALA A 96 12.56 -19.35 22.99
CA ALA A 96 12.94 -19.38 24.39
C ALA A 96 14.22 -18.54 24.61
N GLY A 97 14.23 -17.74 25.66
CA GLY A 97 15.32 -16.83 25.96
C GLY A 97 15.28 -15.48 25.23
N THR A 98 14.37 -15.28 24.28
CA THR A 98 14.14 -13.95 23.68
C THR A 98 13.35 -13.08 24.65
N VAL A 99 13.84 -11.86 24.92
CA VAL A 99 13.13 -10.84 25.72
C VAL A 99 12.34 -9.92 24.79
N ALA A 100 12.99 -9.40 23.75
CA ALA A 100 12.32 -8.56 22.76
C ALA A 100 13.05 -8.60 21.42
N ILE A 101 12.28 -8.40 20.34
CA ILE A 101 12.77 -8.11 19.01
C ILE A 101 12.12 -6.79 18.60
N VAL A 102 12.94 -5.77 18.33
CA VAL A 102 12.46 -4.43 17.98
C VAL A 102 12.95 -4.07 16.58
N TRP A 103 12.02 -3.83 15.68
CA TRP A 103 12.28 -3.34 14.34
C TRP A 103 12.11 -1.83 14.32
N ARG A 104 13.18 -1.11 14.01
CA ARG A 104 13.19 0.35 13.93
C ARG A 104 13.47 0.77 12.49
N PRO A 105 12.49 1.32 11.76
CA PRO A 105 12.72 1.88 10.44
C PRO A 105 13.68 3.08 10.52
N GLU A 106 14.70 3.09 9.67
CA GLU A 106 15.68 4.17 9.56
C GLU A 106 15.44 5.02 8.29
N ALA A 107 15.01 4.37 7.19
CA ALA A 107 14.70 5.05 5.93
C ALA A 107 13.59 4.31 5.18
N VAL A 108 12.80 5.05 4.42
CA VAL A 108 11.70 4.56 3.59
C VAL A 108 11.83 5.13 2.19
N GLY A 109 12.04 4.27 1.20
CA GLY A 109 12.08 4.61 -0.22
C GLY A 109 10.93 3.95 -0.97
N LEU A 110 10.13 4.74 -1.70
CA LEU A 110 9.07 4.20 -2.56
C LEU A 110 9.71 3.66 -3.85
N VAL A 111 9.40 2.43 -4.20
CA VAL A 111 9.84 1.79 -5.46
C VAL A 111 8.77 1.97 -6.54
N ASP A 112 7.54 1.56 -6.23
CA ASP A 112 6.39 1.73 -7.09
C ASP A 112 5.12 1.98 -6.26
N VAL A 113 4.17 2.75 -6.81
CA VAL A 113 2.88 3.00 -6.14
C VAL A 113 1.77 3.11 -7.17
N ALA A 114 0.78 2.27 -7.00
CA ALA A 114 -0.46 2.22 -7.78
C ALA A 114 -1.68 2.57 -6.93
N LEU A 115 -2.88 2.41 -7.49
CA LEU A 115 -4.14 2.70 -6.79
C LEU A 115 -4.38 1.78 -5.58
N HIS A 116 -4.03 0.50 -5.71
CA HIS A 116 -4.35 -0.52 -4.70
C HIS A 116 -3.14 -1.31 -4.21
N SER A 117 -1.94 -0.97 -4.66
CA SER A 117 -0.70 -1.62 -4.25
C SER A 117 0.46 -0.64 -4.24
N GLY A 118 1.54 -1.00 -3.52
CA GLY A 118 2.78 -0.24 -3.56
C GLY A 118 3.94 -1.09 -3.08
N GLU A 119 5.10 -0.86 -3.68
CA GLU A 119 6.37 -1.46 -3.29
C GLU A 119 7.26 -0.42 -2.62
N VAL A 120 7.82 -0.81 -1.49
CA VAL A 120 8.59 0.09 -0.63
C VAL A 120 9.85 -0.61 -0.16
N LEU A 121 10.98 0.03 -0.35
CA LEU A 121 12.25 -0.39 0.23
C LEU A 121 12.42 0.29 1.58
N ILE A 122 12.57 -0.51 2.64
CA ILE A 122 12.71 0.01 4.00
C ILE A 122 14.03 -0.47 4.59
N ARG A 123 14.88 0.48 5.00
CA ARG A 123 16.05 0.19 5.81
C ARG A 123 15.65 0.16 7.28
N VAL A 124 16.03 -0.91 7.96
CA VAL A 124 15.66 -1.14 9.37
C VAL A 124 16.87 -1.51 10.22
N ALA A 125 16.85 -1.06 11.46
CA ALA A 125 17.69 -1.58 12.53
C ALA A 125 16.84 -2.58 13.34
N VAL A 126 17.29 -3.83 13.40
CA VAL A 126 16.64 -4.90 14.17
C VAL A 126 17.47 -5.16 15.43
N THR A 127 16.90 -4.84 16.57
CA THR A 127 17.54 -5.05 17.88
C THR A 127 16.90 -6.26 18.56
N THR A 128 17.73 -7.25 18.90
CA THR A 128 17.31 -8.46 19.63
C THR A 128 17.90 -8.43 21.02
N SER A 129 17.06 -8.58 22.02
CA SER A 129 17.43 -8.74 23.45
C SER A 129 17.07 -10.14 23.91
N GLY A 130 17.93 -10.73 24.70
CA GLY A 130 17.74 -12.10 25.24
C GLY A 130 18.31 -12.27 26.63
N THR A 131 17.87 -13.31 27.33
CA THR A 131 18.34 -13.63 28.69
C THR A 131 19.78 -14.18 28.72
N ALA A 132 20.22 -14.80 27.63
CA ALA A 132 21.56 -15.38 27.51
C ALA A 132 22.67 -14.34 27.24
N ARG A 133 22.30 -13.16 26.76
CA ARG A 133 23.21 -12.04 26.46
C ARG A 133 22.65 -10.76 27.07
N PRO A 134 23.36 -10.16 28.04
CA PRO A 134 22.88 -8.93 28.69
C PRO A 134 22.87 -7.74 27.74
N GLU A 135 23.74 -7.72 26.72
CA GLU A 135 23.80 -6.65 25.74
C GLU A 135 22.90 -6.96 24.49
N PRO A 136 22.02 -6.05 24.10
CA PRO A 136 21.24 -6.21 22.89
C PRO A 136 22.12 -6.24 21.64
N THR A 137 21.79 -7.12 20.70
CA THR A 137 22.46 -7.16 19.39
C THR A 137 21.61 -6.40 18.36
N THR A 138 22.23 -5.49 17.63
CA THR A 138 21.55 -4.73 16.56
C THR A 138 22.18 -5.06 15.22
N ILE A 139 21.34 -5.45 14.26
CA ILE A 139 21.72 -5.62 12.85
C ILE A 139 20.94 -4.61 12.00
N ARG A 140 21.54 -4.16 10.89
CA ARG A 140 20.88 -3.33 9.90
C ARG A 140 20.68 -4.11 8.63
N GLN A 141 19.49 -4.00 8.07
CA GLN A 141 19.14 -4.71 6.84
C GLN A 141 18.15 -3.88 6.01
N SER A 142 18.09 -4.18 4.73
CA SER A 142 17.12 -3.60 3.81
C SER A 142 16.04 -4.63 3.51
N VAL A 143 14.80 -4.20 3.55
CA VAL A 143 13.64 -5.06 3.31
C VAL A 143 12.82 -4.47 2.16
N LEU A 144 12.67 -5.24 1.10
CA LEU A 144 11.70 -4.94 0.05
C LEU A 144 10.33 -5.42 0.51
N THR A 145 9.38 -4.51 0.54
CA THR A 145 8.03 -4.77 1.03
C THR A 145 7.00 -4.46 -0.03
N ARG A 146 5.96 -5.28 -0.12
CA ARG A 146 4.77 -5.00 -0.89
C ARG A 146 3.60 -4.75 0.05
N PHE A 147 2.87 -3.70 -0.24
CA PHE A 147 1.65 -3.35 0.46
C PHE A 147 0.45 -3.44 -0.49
N VAL A 148 -0.69 -3.85 0.06
CA VAL A 148 -1.98 -3.81 -0.63
C VAL A 148 -2.95 -2.91 0.13
N LYS A 149 -3.79 -2.20 -0.61
CA LYS A 149 -4.78 -1.28 -0.06
C LYS A 149 -6.14 -1.95 -0.03
N THR A 150 -6.71 -2.10 1.16
CA THR A 150 -8.06 -2.63 1.37
C THR A 150 -8.90 -1.54 2.05
N GLY A 151 -9.83 -0.96 1.28
CA GLY A 151 -10.50 0.27 1.69
C GLY A 151 -9.48 1.41 1.88
N ASP A 152 -9.44 2.01 3.07
CA ASP A 152 -8.48 3.08 3.41
C ASP A 152 -7.23 2.57 4.16
N ARG A 153 -7.06 1.25 4.28
CA ARG A 153 -5.98 0.64 5.05
C ARG A 153 -4.94 0.01 4.15
N TRP A 154 -3.68 0.29 4.45
CA TRP A 154 -2.55 -0.40 3.88
C TRP A 154 -2.19 -1.62 4.74
N LEU A 155 -2.04 -2.78 4.10
CA LEU A 155 -1.66 -4.05 4.72
C LEU A 155 -0.36 -4.52 4.11
N LEU A 156 0.56 -5.06 4.92
CA LEU A 156 1.80 -5.67 4.46
C LEU A 156 1.48 -7.01 3.80
N ASP A 157 1.76 -7.16 2.51
CA ASP A 157 1.41 -8.34 1.74
C ASP A 157 2.61 -9.21 1.40
N ARG A 158 3.82 -8.62 1.34
CA ARG A 158 5.09 -9.35 1.20
C ARG A 158 6.21 -8.57 1.88
N ALA A 159 7.20 -9.30 2.42
CA ALA A 159 8.44 -8.72 2.94
C ALA A 159 9.61 -9.67 2.62
N GLU A 160 10.65 -9.13 2.00
CA GLU A 160 11.84 -9.87 1.60
C GLU A 160 13.09 -9.09 2.04
N VAL A 161 14.01 -9.76 2.73
CA VAL A 161 15.29 -9.17 3.13
C VAL A 161 16.25 -9.24 1.95
N ILE A 162 16.79 -8.09 1.53
CA ILE A 162 17.66 -7.95 0.36
C ILE A 162 19.06 -7.42 0.72
N GLY A 163 19.64 -7.87 1.81
CA GLY A 163 21.01 -7.50 2.21
C GLY A 163 21.15 -7.00 3.63
#